data_5fd7286ec239a17cb035651f36b43d6d
#
_entry.id   5fd7286ec239a17cb035651f36b43d6d
#
_cell.length_a   1.000
_cell.length_b   1.000
_cell.length_c   1.000
_cell.angle_alpha   90.00
_cell.angle_beta   90.00
_cell.angle_gamma   90.00
#
_symmetry.space_group_name_H-M   'P 1'
#
loop_
_entity.id
_entity.type
_entity.pdbx_description
1 polymer ?
#
loop_
_entity_poly.entity_id
_entity_poly.type
_entity_poly.pdbx_seq_one_letter_code
_entity_poly.pdbx_strand_id
1 'polypeptide(L)'
;MKRHIEELPDGTTLYTQLSEFRKPARIRKNTVRERSFEDDPYTYIPTNLIEDTAMKFRIFLLLCASLWGWNVRGQSVALKTNVLSDAFMNINLGVETGLAPKWTLDITGDFNAWTLSHGRRWKHWLVRPEARLWFCDRFAGHFIGFHAHGGQYNIGGVKNGISFLGSDLSKLSDYRYQGWFIGAGVAYGYAWILGKHWNLEAEIGVGYAYTQYDNFRCVGCGKRVEKDKPHHYVGTTKAAVNLVYVF
;
A
#
# COMPACT_ATOMS: atom_id res chain seq x y z
N MET A 1 24.19 -49.96 21.46
CA MET A 1 23.58 -48.84 22.16
C MET A 1 23.65 -49.21 23.65
N LYS A 2 24.62 -48.66 24.39
CA LYS A 2 24.77 -48.94 25.81
C LYS A 2 24.05 -47.82 26.57
N ARG A 3 23.08 -48.16 27.42
CA ARG A 3 22.43 -47.24 28.31
C ARG A 3 23.17 -47.28 29.65
N HIS A 4 23.60 -46.13 30.13
CA HIS A 4 24.14 -46.01 31.46
C HIS A 4 22.98 -45.49 32.37
N ILE A 5 22.70 -46.23 33.41
CA ILE A 5 21.66 -45.87 34.40
C ILE A 5 22.42 -45.52 35.67
N GLU A 6 22.24 -44.31 36.15
CA GLU A 6 22.81 -43.86 37.41
C GLU A 6 21.65 -43.53 38.39
N GLU A 7 21.66 -44.19 39.54
CA GLU A 7 20.69 -43.91 40.60
C GLU A 7 21.23 -42.79 41.48
N LEU A 8 20.44 -41.75 41.64
CA LEU A 8 20.73 -40.63 42.51
C LEU A 8 20.33 -40.96 43.95
N PRO A 9 20.97 -40.33 44.97
CA PRO A 9 20.71 -40.60 46.39
C PRO A 9 19.28 -40.35 46.85
N ASP A 10 18.47 -39.70 46.07
CA ASP A 10 17.04 -39.39 46.32
C ASP A 10 16.06 -40.42 45.71
N GLY A 11 16.58 -41.51 45.14
CA GLY A 11 15.78 -42.56 44.54
C GLY A 11 15.28 -42.26 43.12
N THR A 12 15.72 -41.15 42.52
CA THR A 12 15.42 -40.84 41.11
C THR A 12 16.47 -41.43 40.18
N THR A 13 16.04 -42.00 39.06
CA THR A 13 16.90 -42.57 38.02
C THR A 13 17.12 -41.56 36.87
N LEU A 14 18.39 -41.20 36.65
CA LEU A 14 18.78 -40.35 35.53
C LEU A 14 19.12 -41.23 34.33
N TYR A 15 18.37 -41.11 33.26
CA TYR A 15 18.67 -41.77 31.99
C TYR A 15 19.55 -40.88 31.14
N THR A 16 20.85 -41.12 31.12
CA THR A 16 21.75 -40.43 30.18
C THR A 16 21.94 -41.32 28.96
N GLN A 17 21.42 -40.88 27.81
CA GLN A 17 21.84 -41.45 26.54
C GLN A 17 23.21 -40.87 26.19
N LEU A 18 24.25 -41.58 26.50
CA LEU A 18 25.54 -41.36 25.87
C LEU A 18 25.43 -41.80 24.41
N SER A 19 25.07 -40.84 23.56
CA SER A 19 25.43 -41.00 22.15
C SER A 19 26.95 -41.09 22.09
N GLU A 20 27.49 -42.23 21.67
CA GLU A 20 28.90 -42.35 21.32
C GLU A 20 29.24 -41.12 20.47
N PHE A 21 30.20 -40.33 20.99
CA PHE A 21 30.86 -39.31 20.20
C PHE A 21 31.53 -40.05 19.03
N ARG A 22 30.79 -40.32 17.97
CA ARG A 22 31.39 -40.53 16.69
C ARG A 22 32.26 -39.32 16.45
N LYS A 23 33.56 -39.52 16.26
CA LYS A 23 34.49 -38.53 15.74
C LYS A 23 33.70 -37.73 14.70
N PRO A 24 33.68 -36.39 14.81
CA PRO A 24 32.91 -35.59 13.89
C PRO A 24 33.27 -36.09 12.48
N ALA A 25 32.31 -36.71 11.83
CA ALA A 25 32.45 -37.02 10.41
C ALA A 25 32.90 -35.71 9.83
N ARG A 26 34.07 -35.73 9.20
CA ARG A 26 34.64 -34.62 8.47
C ARG A 26 33.45 -33.98 7.77
N ILE A 27 32.94 -32.86 8.30
CA ILE A 27 31.87 -32.12 7.70
C ILE A 27 32.49 -31.78 6.35
N ARG A 28 32.15 -32.58 5.34
CA ARG A 28 32.27 -32.10 4.00
C ARG A 28 31.58 -30.77 4.15
N LYS A 29 32.27 -29.68 3.90
CA LYS A 29 31.70 -28.41 3.59
C LYS A 29 30.85 -28.65 2.35
N ASN A 30 29.70 -29.31 2.54
CA ASN A 30 28.55 -28.93 1.75
C ASN A 30 28.45 -27.50 2.15
N THR A 31 29.03 -26.67 1.35
CA THR A 31 28.62 -25.29 1.25
C THR A 31 27.11 -25.37 1.37
N VAL A 32 26.61 -25.11 2.59
CA VAL A 32 25.28 -24.49 2.72
C VAL A 32 25.50 -23.28 1.85
N ARG A 33 25.07 -23.41 0.60
CA ARG A 33 24.95 -22.30 -0.29
C ARG A 33 24.01 -21.41 0.52
N GLU A 34 24.58 -20.47 1.25
CA GLU A 34 23.82 -19.34 1.71
C GLU A 34 23.08 -18.93 0.46
N ARG A 35 21.79 -19.21 0.42
CA ARG A 35 20.94 -18.58 -0.59
C ARG A 35 21.11 -17.11 -0.32
N SER A 36 22.02 -16.51 -1.04
CA SER A 36 22.15 -15.09 -1.06
C SER A 36 20.75 -14.56 -1.38
N PHE A 37 20.40 -13.45 -0.82
CA PHE A 37 19.17 -12.74 -1.10
C PHE A 37 18.94 -12.53 -2.62
N GLU A 38 19.94 -12.81 -3.44
CA GLU A 38 19.94 -12.78 -4.91
C GLU A 38 19.18 -13.94 -5.57
N ASP A 39 18.96 -15.06 -4.87
CA ASP A 39 18.28 -16.24 -5.43
C ASP A 39 16.75 -16.20 -5.25
N ASP A 40 16.19 -15.13 -4.72
CA ASP A 40 14.74 -14.94 -4.65
C ASP A 40 14.25 -14.31 -5.97
N PRO A 41 13.53 -15.05 -6.84
CA PRO A 41 13.08 -14.57 -8.15
C PRO A 41 12.17 -13.35 -8.07
N TYR A 42 11.76 -12.95 -6.86
CA TYR A 42 10.95 -11.75 -6.62
C TYR A 42 11.76 -10.54 -6.14
N THR A 43 13.07 -10.67 -5.93
CA THR A 43 13.94 -9.58 -5.45
C THR A 43 14.92 -9.09 -6.51
N TYR A 44 15.12 -9.83 -7.59
CA TYR A 44 16.02 -9.39 -8.66
C TYR A 44 15.29 -8.46 -9.63
N ILE A 45 15.29 -7.17 -9.29
CA ILE A 45 15.07 -6.12 -10.28
C ILE A 45 16.45 -5.82 -10.87
N PRO A 46 16.71 -6.17 -12.13
CA PRO A 46 18.02 -5.90 -12.74
C PRO A 46 18.30 -4.39 -12.69
N THR A 47 19.47 -4.02 -12.22
CA THR A 47 19.89 -2.63 -11.99
C THR A 47 19.73 -1.74 -13.23
N ASN A 48 19.93 -2.30 -14.41
CA ASN A 48 19.70 -1.63 -15.69
C ASN A 48 18.21 -1.27 -15.92
N LEU A 49 17.27 -2.05 -15.40
CA LEU A 49 15.83 -1.74 -15.47
C LEU A 49 15.47 -0.60 -14.53
N ILE A 50 16.14 -0.51 -13.38
CA ILE A 50 15.94 0.59 -12.41
C ILE A 50 16.50 1.88 -12.98
N GLU A 51 17.70 1.86 -13.59
CA GLU A 51 18.31 3.03 -14.20
C GLU A 51 17.50 3.53 -15.41
N ASP A 52 17.05 2.62 -16.28
CA ASP A 52 16.22 2.98 -17.43
C ASP A 52 14.85 3.53 -17.00
N THR A 53 14.25 2.94 -15.98
CA THR A 53 12.98 3.41 -15.41
C THR A 53 13.15 4.76 -14.71
N ALA A 54 14.24 4.95 -13.97
CA ALA A 54 14.54 6.22 -13.31
C ALA A 54 14.82 7.34 -14.33
N MET A 55 15.50 7.03 -15.43
CA MET A 55 15.77 7.99 -16.51
C MET A 55 14.47 8.37 -17.23
N LYS A 56 13.62 7.41 -17.58
CA LYS A 56 12.29 7.66 -18.18
C LYS A 56 11.41 8.47 -17.26
N PHE A 57 11.44 8.21 -15.95
CA PHE A 57 10.71 8.98 -14.96
C PHE A 57 11.23 10.41 -14.83
N ARG A 58 12.56 10.63 -14.87
CA ARG A 58 13.16 11.97 -14.90
C ARG A 58 12.77 12.75 -16.17
N ILE A 59 12.79 12.09 -17.33
CA ILE A 59 12.36 12.70 -18.60
C ILE A 59 10.87 13.05 -18.52
N PHE A 60 10.03 12.16 -17.99
CA PHE A 60 8.61 12.42 -17.78
C PHE A 60 8.38 13.61 -16.85
N LEU A 61 9.10 13.71 -15.71
CA LEU A 61 9.02 14.85 -14.81
C LEU A 61 9.47 16.16 -15.48
N LEU A 62 10.53 16.14 -16.31
CA LEU A 62 10.99 17.30 -17.05
C LEU A 62 9.98 17.73 -18.11
N LEU A 63 9.35 16.80 -18.81
CA LEU A 63 8.26 17.07 -19.75
C LEU A 63 7.05 17.65 -19.03
N CYS A 64 6.65 17.10 -17.90
CA CYS A 64 5.58 17.68 -17.07
C CYS A 64 5.92 19.07 -16.57
N ALA A 65 7.15 19.31 -16.13
CA ALA A 65 7.62 20.63 -15.70
C ALA A 65 7.64 21.66 -16.86
N SER A 66 8.00 21.23 -18.05
CA SER A 66 8.00 22.11 -19.23
C SER A 66 6.57 22.46 -19.70
N LEU A 67 5.62 21.56 -19.53
CA LEU A 67 4.20 21.81 -19.80
C LEU A 67 3.57 22.76 -18.76
N TRP A 68 4.12 22.81 -17.53
CA TRP A 68 3.64 23.72 -16.49
C TRP A 68 4.10 25.16 -16.66
N GLY A 69 5.13 25.41 -17.46
CA GLY A 69 5.64 26.78 -17.74
C GLY A 69 4.71 27.66 -18.57
N TRP A 70 3.60 27.13 -19.07
CA TRP A 70 2.68 27.84 -19.97
C TRP A 70 1.38 28.19 -19.25
N ASN A 71 1.27 29.47 -18.83
CA ASN A 71 0.04 30.12 -18.34
C ASN A 71 -0.37 29.87 -16.86
N VAL A 72 0.49 30.20 -15.92
CA VAL A 72 0.03 30.47 -14.54
C VAL A 72 -0.53 31.90 -14.47
N ARG A 73 -1.79 32.08 -14.78
CA ARG A 73 -2.53 33.31 -14.49
C ARG A 73 -3.52 33.02 -13.37
N GLY A 74 -3.25 33.51 -12.17
CA GLY A 74 -4.10 33.38 -10.99
C GLY A 74 -3.98 32.02 -10.28
N GLN A 75 -4.57 31.88 -9.10
CA GLN A 75 -4.60 30.69 -8.27
C GLN A 75 -4.97 29.45 -9.11
N SER A 76 -3.98 28.70 -9.54
CA SER A 76 -4.19 27.59 -10.49
C SER A 76 -3.63 26.26 -9.99
N VAL A 77 -2.92 26.27 -8.87
CA VAL A 77 -2.30 25.08 -8.28
C VAL A 77 -2.66 25.01 -6.80
N ALA A 78 -2.97 23.84 -6.31
CA ALA A 78 -3.17 23.57 -4.90
C ALA A 78 -2.45 22.29 -4.47
N LEU A 79 -1.92 22.31 -3.25
CA LEU A 79 -1.45 21.11 -2.54
C LEU A 79 -2.51 20.69 -1.54
N LYS A 80 -2.65 19.38 -1.37
CA LYS A 80 -3.63 18.83 -0.42
C LYS A 80 -3.12 17.60 0.29
N THR A 81 -3.63 17.40 1.49
CA THR A 81 -3.49 16.15 2.24
C THR A 81 -4.85 15.70 2.76
N ASN A 82 -5.08 14.40 2.78
CA ASN A 82 -6.30 13.81 3.32
C ASN A 82 -6.12 13.51 4.80
N VAL A 83 -6.73 14.33 5.64
CA VAL A 83 -6.66 14.21 7.11
C VAL A 83 -7.16 12.86 7.61
N LEU A 84 -8.14 12.24 6.94
CA LEU A 84 -8.58 10.89 7.30
C LEU A 84 -7.50 9.86 7.03
N SER A 85 -6.82 9.92 5.87
CA SER A 85 -5.70 9.03 5.55
C SER A 85 -4.56 9.19 6.54
N ASP A 86 -4.21 10.43 6.87
CA ASP A 86 -3.14 10.75 7.82
C ASP A 86 -3.46 10.23 9.23
N ALA A 87 -4.72 10.30 9.67
CA ALA A 87 -5.18 9.75 10.94
C ALA A 87 -5.01 8.22 11.03
N PHE A 88 -5.04 7.52 9.89
CA PHE A 88 -4.74 6.09 9.79
C PHE A 88 -3.26 5.80 9.49
N MET A 89 -2.37 6.77 9.74
CA MET A 89 -0.93 6.68 9.49
C MET A 89 -0.56 6.41 8.02
N ASN A 90 -1.40 6.80 7.08
CA ASN A 90 -1.07 6.79 5.65
C ASN A 90 -0.47 8.14 5.29
N ILE A 91 0.67 8.16 4.62
CA ILE A 91 1.20 9.38 4.02
C ILE A 91 0.37 9.65 2.77
N ASN A 92 -0.32 10.78 2.75
CA ASN A 92 -1.13 11.21 1.62
C ASN A 92 -0.66 12.57 1.12
N LEU A 93 -0.54 12.70 -0.18
CA LEU A 93 -0.21 13.97 -0.83
C LEU A 93 -0.94 14.07 -2.17
N GLY A 94 -1.58 15.21 -2.40
CA GLY A 94 -2.25 15.52 -3.65
C GLY A 94 -1.79 16.86 -4.22
N VAL A 95 -1.79 16.93 -5.54
CA VAL A 95 -1.56 18.16 -6.30
C VAL A 95 -2.73 18.35 -7.25
N GLU A 96 -3.36 19.50 -7.17
CA GLU A 96 -4.46 19.87 -8.06
C GLU A 96 -4.08 21.07 -8.89
N THR A 97 -4.36 21.03 -10.19
CA THR A 97 -4.10 22.13 -11.12
C THR A 97 -5.32 22.49 -11.93
N GLY A 98 -5.50 23.79 -12.17
CA GLY A 98 -6.57 24.27 -13.04
C GLY A 98 -6.29 23.99 -14.51
N LEU A 99 -7.20 23.31 -15.20
CA LEU A 99 -7.13 23.07 -16.65
C LEU A 99 -7.94 24.06 -17.45
N ALA A 100 -9.11 24.45 -16.91
CA ALA A 100 -10.05 25.38 -17.55
C ALA A 100 -10.82 26.17 -16.47
N PRO A 101 -11.63 27.16 -16.78
CA PRO A 101 -12.31 27.98 -15.79
C PRO A 101 -13.09 27.21 -14.72
N LYS A 102 -13.63 26.06 -15.05
CA LYS A 102 -14.40 25.19 -14.15
C LYS A 102 -13.82 23.78 -14.01
N TRP A 103 -12.66 23.51 -14.63
CA TRP A 103 -12.06 22.19 -14.60
C TRP A 103 -10.71 22.22 -13.91
N THR A 104 -10.49 21.24 -13.04
CA THR A 104 -9.19 20.96 -12.43
C THR A 104 -8.83 19.50 -12.60
N LEU A 105 -7.54 19.21 -12.56
CA LEU A 105 -6.98 17.87 -12.48
C LEU A 105 -6.31 17.71 -11.12
N ASP A 106 -6.79 16.78 -10.33
CA ASP A 106 -6.21 16.37 -9.07
C ASP A 106 -5.45 15.05 -9.25
N ILE A 107 -4.25 14.96 -8.73
CA ILE A 107 -3.47 13.71 -8.68
C ILE A 107 -3.06 13.50 -7.23
N THR A 108 -3.65 12.48 -6.61
CA THR A 108 -3.40 12.13 -5.21
C THR A 108 -2.67 10.80 -5.13
N GLY A 109 -1.67 10.73 -4.25
CA GLY A 109 -0.95 9.52 -3.89
C GLY A 109 -1.11 9.18 -2.42
N ASP A 110 -1.35 7.92 -2.12
CA ASP A 110 -1.33 7.36 -0.77
C ASP A 110 -0.20 6.34 -0.65
N PHE A 111 0.52 6.39 0.45
CA PHE A 111 1.60 5.46 0.72
C PHE A 111 1.60 5.03 2.18
N ASN A 112 1.65 3.72 2.40
CA ASN A 112 1.80 3.14 3.72
C ASN A 112 2.76 1.96 3.65
N ALA A 113 3.91 2.07 4.33
CA ALA A 113 4.93 1.03 4.39
C ALA A 113 5.06 0.39 5.79
N TRP A 114 4.20 0.75 6.73
CA TRP A 114 4.36 0.39 8.13
C TRP A 114 4.05 -1.08 8.38
N THR A 115 4.88 -1.68 9.23
CA THR A 115 4.57 -2.95 9.88
C THR A 115 4.26 -2.63 11.34
N LEU A 116 3.01 -2.86 11.73
CA LEU A 116 2.54 -2.59 13.09
C LEU A 116 2.97 -3.72 14.04
N SER A 117 2.90 -3.46 15.36
CA SER A 117 3.18 -4.44 16.41
C SER A 117 2.34 -5.72 16.22
N HIS A 118 2.87 -6.87 16.67
CA HIS A 118 2.27 -8.20 16.52
C HIS A 118 2.20 -8.73 15.07
N GLY A 119 3.10 -8.27 14.19
CA GLY A 119 3.20 -8.77 12.82
C GLY A 119 2.08 -8.31 11.88
N ARG A 120 1.24 -7.38 12.31
CA ARG A 120 0.21 -6.80 11.45
C ARG A 120 0.86 -6.02 10.31
N ARG A 121 0.46 -6.35 9.06
CA ARG A 121 0.94 -5.69 7.86
C ARG A 121 -0.20 -4.88 7.26
N TRP A 122 0.08 -3.60 7.04
CA TRP A 122 -0.83 -2.68 6.36
C TRP A 122 -0.02 -1.86 5.37
N LYS A 123 0.43 -2.54 4.30
CA LYS A 123 1.28 -1.90 3.30
C LYS A 123 0.49 -1.73 2.02
N HIS A 124 0.46 -0.51 1.51
CA HIS A 124 -0.13 -0.23 0.23
C HIS A 124 0.45 1.05 -0.37
N TRP A 125 0.31 1.17 -1.65
CA TRP A 125 0.41 2.43 -2.35
C TRP A 125 -0.76 2.54 -3.31
N LEU A 126 -1.21 3.77 -3.53
CA LEU A 126 -2.33 4.09 -4.39
C LEU A 126 -2.02 5.40 -5.10
N VAL A 127 -2.33 5.47 -6.40
CA VAL A 127 -2.37 6.72 -7.16
C VAL A 127 -3.77 6.90 -7.72
N ARG A 128 -4.28 8.13 -7.60
CA ARG A 128 -5.63 8.49 -8.02
C ARG A 128 -5.60 9.81 -8.79
N PRO A 129 -5.58 9.79 -10.13
CA PRO A 129 -5.93 10.93 -10.95
C PRO A 129 -7.44 11.15 -10.95
N GLU A 130 -7.86 12.43 -10.88
CA GLU A 130 -9.26 12.83 -10.89
C GLU A 130 -9.47 14.14 -11.65
N ALA A 131 -10.36 14.12 -12.62
CA ALA A 131 -10.84 15.31 -13.28
C ALA A 131 -12.07 15.85 -12.52
N ARG A 132 -12.04 17.12 -12.11
CA ARG A 132 -13.07 17.77 -11.31
C ARG A 132 -13.77 18.88 -12.10
N LEU A 133 -15.08 18.84 -12.08
CA LEU A 133 -15.94 19.90 -12.60
C LEU A 133 -16.55 20.70 -11.45
N TRP A 134 -16.17 21.95 -11.34
CA TRP A 134 -16.66 22.89 -10.33
C TRP A 134 -17.93 23.60 -10.82
N PHE A 135 -18.93 23.73 -9.94
CA PHE A 135 -20.19 24.37 -10.32
C PHE A 135 -20.07 25.90 -10.35
N CYS A 136 -19.25 26.45 -9.46
CA CYS A 136 -18.95 27.88 -9.43
C CYS A 136 -17.49 28.10 -9.85
N ASP A 137 -16.67 28.62 -8.96
CA ASP A 137 -15.25 28.86 -9.20
C ASP A 137 -14.42 27.65 -8.80
N ARG A 138 -13.23 27.53 -9.39
CA ARG A 138 -12.26 26.48 -9.01
C ARG A 138 -11.90 26.60 -7.55
N PHE A 139 -11.72 25.48 -6.88
CA PHE A 139 -11.36 25.36 -5.47
C PHE A 139 -12.41 25.92 -4.49
N ALA A 140 -13.65 26.18 -4.94
CA ALA A 140 -14.69 26.73 -4.11
C ALA A 140 -16.07 26.11 -4.38
N GLY A 141 -16.77 25.72 -3.30
CA GLY A 141 -18.12 25.18 -3.39
C GLY A 141 -18.21 23.76 -3.90
N HIS A 142 -19.25 23.44 -4.61
CA HIS A 142 -19.58 22.09 -5.06
C HIS A 142 -18.79 21.68 -6.30
N PHE A 143 -18.40 20.41 -6.36
CA PHE A 143 -17.78 19.80 -7.54
C PHE A 143 -18.19 18.34 -7.73
N ILE A 144 -18.09 17.88 -8.95
CA ILE A 144 -18.16 16.46 -9.33
C ILE A 144 -16.77 16.05 -9.83
N GLY A 145 -16.27 14.91 -9.31
CA GLY A 145 -15.01 14.33 -9.70
C GLY A 145 -15.20 13.03 -10.49
N PHE A 146 -14.40 12.84 -11.53
CA PHE A 146 -14.27 11.59 -12.26
C PHE A 146 -12.88 11.05 -12.02
N HIS A 147 -12.78 9.98 -11.23
CA HIS A 147 -11.48 9.44 -10.83
C HIS A 147 -11.22 8.05 -11.40
N ALA A 148 -9.98 7.81 -11.74
CA ALA A 148 -9.40 6.47 -11.84
C ALA A 148 -8.49 6.25 -10.65
N HIS A 149 -8.28 5.01 -10.26
CA HIS A 149 -7.38 4.68 -9.18
C HIS A 149 -6.71 3.33 -9.44
N GLY A 150 -5.48 3.20 -8.96
CA GLY A 150 -4.73 1.96 -9.06
C GLY A 150 -3.63 1.89 -8.04
N GLY A 151 -3.27 0.69 -7.65
CA GLY A 151 -2.25 0.48 -6.63
C GLY A 151 -2.01 -0.98 -6.30
N GLN A 152 -1.19 -1.18 -5.28
CA GLN A 152 -0.89 -2.50 -4.74
C GLN A 152 -1.07 -2.49 -3.23
N TYR A 153 -1.43 -3.65 -2.70
CA TYR A 153 -1.61 -3.83 -1.27
C TYR A 153 -1.03 -5.16 -0.77
N ASN A 154 -0.61 -5.14 0.48
CA ASN A 154 -0.17 -6.31 1.22
C ASN A 154 -0.68 -6.18 2.66
N ILE A 155 -1.82 -6.81 2.93
CA ILE A 155 -2.60 -6.65 4.16
C ILE A 155 -2.75 -8.00 4.84
N GLY A 156 -2.50 -8.04 6.15
CA GLY A 156 -2.68 -9.25 6.94
C GLY A 156 -2.53 -9.02 8.44
N GLY A 157 -3.10 -9.92 9.26
CA GLY A 157 -3.00 -9.86 10.72
C GLY A 157 -3.90 -8.82 11.40
N VAL A 158 -4.94 -8.35 10.73
CA VAL A 158 -5.90 -7.38 11.29
C VAL A 158 -7.00 -8.13 12.02
N LYS A 159 -7.05 -8.01 13.35
CA LYS A 159 -7.98 -8.77 14.21
C LYS A 159 -9.38 -8.18 14.34
N ASN A 160 -9.63 -6.97 13.87
CA ASN A 160 -10.94 -6.34 13.99
C ASN A 160 -11.68 -6.48 12.66
N GLY A 161 -12.88 -7.04 12.72
CA GLY A 161 -13.75 -7.22 11.58
C GLY A 161 -14.28 -5.90 11.01
N ILE A 162 -13.39 -5.09 10.45
CA ILE A 162 -13.75 -3.92 9.68
C ILE A 162 -13.98 -4.42 8.25
N SER A 163 -15.22 -4.38 7.78
CA SER A 163 -15.48 -4.55 6.35
C SER A 163 -15.02 -3.29 5.63
N PHE A 164 -13.91 -3.41 4.90
CA PHE A 164 -13.41 -2.34 4.06
C PHE A 164 -13.75 -2.66 2.60
N LEU A 165 -14.36 -1.70 1.92
CA LEU A 165 -14.73 -1.82 0.50
C LEU A 165 -15.58 -3.07 0.19
N GLY A 166 -16.56 -3.42 1.04
CA GLY A 166 -17.47 -4.54 0.82
C GLY A 166 -16.85 -5.94 0.91
N SER A 167 -15.57 -6.03 1.24
CA SER A 167 -14.90 -7.30 1.49
C SER A 167 -15.02 -7.68 2.96
N ASP A 168 -15.44 -8.91 3.23
CA ASP A 168 -15.42 -9.48 4.57
C ASP A 168 -13.98 -9.71 5.02
N LEU A 169 -13.46 -8.77 5.80
CA LEU A 169 -12.10 -8.80 6.33
C LEU A 169 -11.96 -9.60 7.63
N SER A 170 -13.02 -10.32 8.05
CA SER A 170 -12.97 -11.16 9.26
C SER A 170 -11.88 -12.23 9.15
N LYS A 171 -11.55 -12.67 7.94
CA LYS A 171 -10.50 -13.66 7.66
C LYS A 171 -9.08 -13.06 7.62
N LEU A 172 -8.92 -11.74 7.72
CA LEU A 172 -7.61 -11.07 7.73
C LEU A 172 -6.79 -11.34 8.99
N SER A 173 -7.40 -11.88 10.06
CA SER A 173 -6.68 -12.29 11.25
C SER A 173 -5.69 -13.42 10.96
N ASP A 174 -6.06 -14.36 10.09
CA ASP A 174 -5.36 -15.61 9.85
C ASP A 174 -4.71 -15.69 8.47
N TYR A 175 -5.08 -14.80 7.57
CA TYR A 175 -4.62 -14.77 6.19
C TYR A 175 -3.96 -13.45 5.84
N ARG A 176 -3.05 -13.50 4.86
CA ARG A 176 -2.43 -12.34 4.24
C ARG A 176 -2.87 -12.27 2.78
N TYR A 177 -3.34 -11.11 2.38
CA TYR A 177 -3.73 -10.81 1.00
C TYR A 177 -2.72 -9.85 0.39
N GLN A 178 -2.19 -10.23 -0.75
CA GLN A 178 -1.27 -9.41 -1.52
C GLN A 178 -1.76 -9.36 -2.96
N GLY A 179 -1.91 -8.16 -3.50
CA GLY A 179 -2.44 -8.00 -4.85
C GLY A 179 -2.32 -6.59 -5.37
N TRP A 180 -2.87 -6.41 -6.55
CA TRP A 180 -3.02 -5.11 -7.20
C TRP A 180 -4.49 -4.86 -7.49
N PHE A 181 -4.84 -3.60 -7.68
CA PHE A 181 -6.18 -3.20 -8.06
C PHE A 181 -6.14 -2.01 -9.01
N ILE A 182 -7.18 -1.93 -9.83
CA ILE A 182 -7.45 -0.79 -10.71
C ILE A 182 -8.94 -0.55 -10.72
N GLY A 183 -9.35 0.71 -10.80
CA GLY A 183 -10.76 1.05 -10.81
C GLY A 183 -11.01 2.46 -11.30
N ALA A 184 -12.30 2.79 -11.40
CA ALA A 184 -12.78 4.11 -11.73
C ALA A 184 -14.09 4.40 -11.02
N GLY A 185 -14.40 5.68 -10.86
CA GLY A 185 -15.60 6.09 -10.17
C GLY A 185 -15.94 7.56 -10.36
N VAL A 186 -17.04 7.94 -9.73
CA VAL A 186 -17.53 9.31 -9.69
C VAL A 186 -17.60 9.73 -8.23
N ALA A 187 -17.19 10.95 -7.96
CA ALA A 187 -17.19 11.53 -6.64
C ALA A 187 -17.98 12.85 -6.64
N TYR A 188 -18.50 13.19 -5.49
CA TYR A 188 -19.11 14.50 -5.21
C TYR A 188 -18.46 15.08 -3.97
N GLY A 189 -18.14 16.35 -4.03
CA GLY A 189 -17.50 17.04 -2.94
C GLY A 189 -17.89 18.50 -2.80
N TYR A 190 -17.47 19.06 -1.68
CA TYR A 190 -17.64 20.46 -1.35
C TYR A 190 -16.37 21.02 -0.73
N ALA A 191 -15.93 22.19 -1.19
CA ALA A 191 -14.79 22.92 -0.69
C ALA A 191 -15.25 24.19 0.05
N TRP A 192 -14.91 24.28 1.36
CA TRP A 192 -15.09 25.46 2.20
C TRP A 192 -13.84 26.32 2.15
N ILE A 193 -13.98 27.58 1.81
CA ILE A 193 -12.89 28.56 1.86
C ILE A 193 -12.70 28.96 3.33
N LEU A 194 -11.56 28.63 3.93
CA LEU A 194 -11.22 29.02 5.30
C LEU A 194 -10.44 30.33 5.35
N GLY A 195 -9.80 30.71 4.27
CA GLY A 195 -8.99 31.92 4.19
C GLY A 195 -8.41 32.16 2.80
N LYS A 196 -7.42 33.03 2.69
CA LYS A 196 -6.82 33.40 1.40
C LYS A 196 -6.20 32.24 0.63
N HIS A 197 -5.62 31.28 1.35
CA HIS A 197 -4.88 30.16 0.78
C HIS A 197 -5.36 28.79 1.29
N TRP A 198 -6.20 28.75 2.31
CA TRP A 198 -6.59 27.50 2.96
C TRP A 198 -8.05 27.16 2.69
N ASN A 199 -8.29 25.96 2.24
CA ASN A 199 -9.60 25.38 2.09
C ASN A 199 -9.69 24.05 2.85
N LEU A 200 -10.88 23.73 3.32
CA LEU A 200 -11.26 22.40 3.78
C LEU A 200 -12.17 21.79 2.71
N GLU A 201 -11.95 20.55 2.38
CA GLU A 201 -12.71 19.87 1.34
C GLU A 201 -13.21 18.53 1.88
N ALA A 202 -14.48 18.22 1.68
CA ALA A 202 -15.04 16.91 1.95
C ALA A 202 -15.56 16.28 0.66
N GLU A 203 -15.29 14.98 0.48
CA GLU A 203 -15.61 14.29 -0.74
C GLU A 203 -15.95 12.83 -0.48
N ILE A 204 -16.97 12.35 -1.19
CA ILE A 204 -17.36 10.94 -1.22
C ILE A 204 -17.53 10.48 -2.67
N GLY A 205 -17.06 9.29 -2.98
CA GLY A 205 -17.13 8.73 -4.32
C GLY A 205 -17.51 7.26 -4.33
N VAL A 206 -18.22 6.88 -5.36
CA VAL A 206 -18.63 5.51 -5.67
C VAL A 206 -18.08 5.09 -7.01
N GLY A 207 -17.81 3.81 -7.17
CA GLY A 207 -17.24 3.32 -8.41
C GLY A 207 -17.08 1.81 -8.44
N TYR A 208 -16.30 1.39 -9.40
CA TYR A 208 -15.94 0.00 -9.64
C TYR A 208 -14.43 -0.18 -9.48
N ALA A 209 -14.05 -1.29 -8.86
CA ALA A 209 -12.65 -1.70 -8.79
C ALA A 209 -12.52 -3.18 -9.12
N TYR A 210 -11.51 -3.49 -9.93
CA TYR A 210 -11.04 -4.84 -10.19
C TYR A 210 -9.77 -5.07 -9.41
N THR A 211 -9.68 -6.19 -8.69
CA THR A 211 -8.47 -6.58 -7.97
C THR A 211 -8.11 -8.03 -8.27
N GLN A 212 -6.83 -8.29 -8.34
CA GLN A 212 -6.27 -9.63 -8.44
C GLN A 212 -5.31 -9.84 -7.27
N TYR A 213 -5.52 -10.91 -6.51
CA TYR A 213 -4.76 -11.14 -5.29
C TYR A 213 -4.36 -12.58 -5.08
N ASP A 214 -3.25 -12.74 -4.36
CA ASP A 214 -2.78 -13.98 -3.78
C ASP A 214 -3.17 -14.06 -2.30
N ASN A 215 -3.57 -15.24 -1.86
CA ASN A 215 -3.93 -15.52 -0.48
C ASN A 215 -2.87 -16.43 0.15
N PHE A 216 -2.36 -16.03 1.32
CA PHE A 216 -1.37 -16.78 2.08
C PHE A 216 -1.91 -17.15 3.45
N ARG A 217 -1.70 -18.40 3.86
CA ARG A 217 -2.02 -18.87 5.20
C ARG A 217 -0.96 -18.38 6.16
N CYS A 218 -1.32 -17.62 7.17
CA CYS A 218 -0.38 -16.97 8.09
C CYS A 218 0.23 -15.64 7.57
N VAL A 219 0.34 -14.69 8.48
CA VAL A 219 0.76 -13.31 8.19
C VAL A 219 2.25 -13.19 7.85
N GLY A 220 3.09 -14.05 8.41
CA GLY A 220 4.56 -13.94 8.32
C GLY A 220 5.25 -14.91 7.38
N CYS A 221 4.80 -16.15 7.29
CA CYS A 221 5.57 -17.25 6.67
C CYS A 221 4.71 -18.29 5.96
N GLY A 222 3.48 -17.95 5.61
CA GLY A 222 2.52 -18.93 5.13
C GLY A 222 2.73 -19.40 3.69
N LYS A 223 2.37 -20.67 3.46
CA LYS A 223 2.24 -21.22 2.12
C LYS A 223 1.12 -20.48 1.37
N ARG A 224 1.34 -20.14 0.10
CA ARG A 224 0.31 -19.59 -0.76
C ARG A 224 -0.80 -20.60 -0.95
N VAL A 225 -2.03 -20.19 -0.63
CA VAL A 225 -3.25 -21.04 -0.70
C VAL A 225 -3.95 -20.86 -2.03
N GLU A 226 -4.06 -19.60 -2.46
CA GLU A 226 -4.69 -19.24 -3.73
C GLU A 226 -3.78 -18.30 -4.50
N LYS A 227 -3.78 -18.42 -5.82
CA LYS A 227 -2.98 -17.59 -6.72
C LYS A 227 -3.89 -16.88 -7.70
N ASP A 228 -3.59 -15.59 -7.98
CA ASP A 228 -4.22 -14.79 -9.03
C ASP A 228 -5.76 -14.79 -9.00
N LYS A 229 -6.35 -14.73 -7.80
CA LYS A 229 -7.81 -14.74 -7.65
C LYS A 229 -8.39 -13.38 -8.03
N PRO A 230 -9.28 -13.33 -9.04
CA PRO A 230 -9.94 -12.08 -9.40
C PRO A 230 -11.08 -11.77 -8.44
N HIS A 231 -11.28 -10.48 -8.15
CA HIS A 231 -12.42 -9.99 -7.38
C HIS A 231 -12.92 -8.66 -7.95
N HIS A 232 -14.21 -8.51 -8.05
CA HIS A 232 -14.91 -7.34 -8.54
C HIS A 232 -15.60 -6.64 -7.38
N TYR A 233 -15.40 -5.36 -7.26
CA TYR A 233 -15.99 -4.54 -6.22
C TYR A 233 -16.77 -3.37 -6.83
N VAL A 234 -17.99 -3.16 -6.33
CA VAL A 234 -18.81 -1.99 -6.62
C VAL A 234 -19.21 -1.37 -5.29
N GLY A 235 -18.89 -0.11 -5.09
CA GLY A 235 -19.19 0.57 -3.83
C GLY A 235 -18.40 1.87 -3.64
N THR A 236 -18.19 2.27 -2.40
CA THR A 236 -17.43 3.48 -2.07
C THR A 236 -15.96 3.31 -2.44
N THR A 237 -15.48 4.09 -3.40
CA THR A 237 -14.10 4.07 -3.88
C THR A 237 -13.27 5.24 -3.39
N LYS A 238 -13.92 6.26 -2.83
CA LYS A 238 -13.28 7.45 -2.27
C LYS A 238 -14.06 7.98 -1.09
N ALA A 239 -13.35 8.30 0.00
CA ALA A 239 -13.85 9.10 1.12
C ALA A 239 -12.67 9.95 1.60
N ALA A 240 -12.81 11.27 1.58
CA ALA A 240 -11.72 12.16 1.89
C ALA A 240 -12.23 13.39 2.63
N VAL A 241 -11.43 13.83 3.60
CA VAL A 241 -11.49 15.19 4.18
C VAL A 241 -10.11 15.80 3.99
N ASN A 242 -10.00 16.71 3.03
CA ASN A 242 -8.72 17.26 2.60
C ASN A 242 -8.51 18.65 3.21
N LEU A 243 -7.30 18.88 3.72
CA LEU A 243 -6.78 20.21 3.94
C LEU A 243 -6.03 20.63 2.66
N VAL A 244 -6.42 21.77 2.10
CA VAL A 244 -5.97 22.24 0.79
C VAL A 244 -5.30 23.59 0.93
N TYR A 245 -4.11 23.73 0.39
CA TYR A 245 -3.40 25.00 0.27
C TYR A 245 -3.36 25.43 -1.20
N VAL A 246 -3.97 26.56 -1.50
CA VAL A 246 -4.06 27.15 -2.85
C VAL A 246 -3.02 28.26 -2.99
N PHE A 247 -2.19 28.16 -4.03
CA PHE A 247 -1.11 29.12 -4.32
C PHE A 247 -1.60 30.37 -5.06
#